data_ff4555e1cd8dd04dbd89b64229898c28
#
_entry.id   ff4555e1cd8dd04dbd89b64229898c28
#
_cell.length_a   1.000
_cell.length_b   1.000
_cell.length_c   1.000
_cell.angle_alpha   90.00
_cell.angle_beta   90.00
_cell.angle_gamma   90.00
#
_symmetry.space_group_name_H-M   'P 1'
#
loop_
_entity.id
_entity.type
_entity.pdbx_description
1 polymer ?
#
loop_
_entity_poly.entity_id
_entity_poly.type
_entity_poly.pdbx_seq_one_letter_code
_entity_poly.pdbx_strand_id
1 'polypeptide(L)'
;MSAQGAVRRTSVATLQGLRDAGQRFALLTAYDRATAELAEAAEIPAILVGDSLAQVALGHESTVRVGMSEMLHHVAAVVRSSRTSLVIADMPFLSYVDVATAATNASAFLRDAGAGAVKLEGGAEMAPIVRALVESGVPVIGHVGFTPQSALQQDRARAQGKEPAAAAGLLADALALQAAGAAAIVIELVPAELAALITARLTIPTIGIGAGPHCSGQVQVAPDLLGLLSGPAPRHAGGYATLRDQALAGLTRWRADVAAGTFPSTAQSLTASEKLRAALASM
;
A
#
# COMPACT_ATOMS: atom_id res chain seq x y z
N MET A 1 18.55 30.95 16.72
CA MET A 1 18.41 29.53 16.40
C MET A 1 17.19 29.43 15.50
N SER A 2 17.39 29.32 14.18
CA SER A 2 16.31 29.20 13.19
C SER A 2 15.64 27.84 13.37
N ALA A 3 14.33 27.84 13.61
CA ALA A 3 13.51 26.63 13.55
C ALA A 3 13.63 26.08 12.13
N GLN A 4 14.45 25.06 11.93
CA GLN A 4 14.35 24.21 10.73
C GLN A 4 12.92 23.66 10.74
N GLY A 5 12.12 24.06 9.72
CA GLY A 5 10.73 23.68 9.64
C GLY A 5 10.60 22.17 9.78
N ALA A 6 9.86 21.72 10.77
CA ALA A 6 9.57 20.31 10.96
C ALA A 6 8.93 19.80 9.66
N VAL A 7 9.53 18.78 9.03
CA VAL A 7 8.98 18.12 7.86
C VAL A 7 7.57 17.64 8.21
N ARG A 8 6.56 18.25 7.58
CA ARG A 8 5.16 17.94 7.87
C ARG A 8 4.74 16.71 7.06
N ARG A 9 4.33 15.66 7.73
CA ARG A 9 3.78 14.47 7.08
C ARG A 9 2.46 14.81 6.35
N THR A 10 2.28 14.24 5.16
CA THR A 10 1.01 14.28 4.43
C THR A 10 -0.11 13.69 5.28
N SER A 11 -1.29 14.26 5.20
CA SER A 11 -2.49 13.83 5.92
C SER A 11 -3.65 13.62 4.95
N VAL A 12 -4.75 13.05 5.41
CA VAL A 12 -5.98 12.95 4.60
C VAL A 12 -6.47 14.32 4.13
N ALA A 13 -6.30 15.37 4.95
CA ALA A 13 -6.63 16.75 4.55
C ALA A 13 -5.72 17.26 3.40
N THR A 14 -4.47 16.81 3.34
CA THR A 14 -3.58 17.12 2.21
C THR A 14 -4.10 16.49 0.92
N LEU A 15 -4.53 15.22 0.96
CA LEU A 15 -5.11 14.54 -0.20
C LEU A 15 -6.41 15.23 -0.66
N GLN A 16 -7.24 15.69 0.29
CA GLN A 16 -8.42 16.50 -0.01
C GLN A 16 -8.04 17.80 -0.72
N GLY A 17 -7.03 18.52 -0.21
CA GLY A 17 -6.53 19.75 -0.84
C GLY A 17 -6.01 19.55 -2.27
N LEU A 18 -5.32 18.44 -2.54
CA LEU A 18 -4.88 18.09 -3.90
C LEU A 18 -6.08 17.88 -4.84
N ARG A 19 -7.08 17.13 -4.38
CA ARG A 19 -8.33 16.94 -5.14
C ARG A 19 -9.02 18.27 -5.44
N ASP A 20 -9.16 19.12 -4.44
CA ASP A 20 -9.87 20.40 -4.58
C ASP A 20 -9.14 21.38 -5.51
N ALA A 21 -7.80 21.25 -5.57
CA ALA A 21 -6.96 21.96 -6.53
C ALA A 21 -6.94 21.32 -7.95
N GLY A 22 -7.67 20.22 -8.16
CA GLY A 22 -7.64 19.47 -9.42
C GLY A 22 -6.30 18.78 -9.70
N GLN A 23 -5.46 18.62 -8.68
CA GLN A 23 -4.15 17.96 -8.77
C GLN A 23 -4.30 16.47 -8.53
N ARG A 24 -3.83 15.67 -9.48
CA ARG A 24 -3.81 14.20 -9.34
C ARG A 24 -2.61 13.77 -8.52
N PHE A 25 -2.78 12.68 -7.77
CA PHE A 25 -1.76 12.14 -6.91
C PHE A 25 -1.62 10.62 -7.05
N ALA A 26 -0.42 10.13 -6.79
CA ALA A 26 -0.13 8.70 -6.78
C ALA A 26 -0.09 8.16 -5.35
N LEU A 27 -0.54 6.93 -5.16
CA LEU A 27 -0.27 6.10 -4.01
C LEU A 27 0.52 4.88 -4.46
N LEU A 28 1.38 4.40 -3.58
CA LEU A 28 2.12 3.16 -3.81
C LEU A 28 1.94 2.25 -2.60
N THR A 29 1.83 0.93 -2.82
CA THR A 29 1.94 0.03 -1.69
C THR A 29 3.41 -0.09 -1.27
N ALA A 30 3.66 -0.26 0.03
CA ALA A 30 4.96 -0.68 0.54
C ALA A 30 4.76 -1.59 1.75
N TYR A 31 5.69 -2.52 1.94
CA TYR A 31 5.59 -3.53 2.99
C TYR A 31 6.86 -3.62 3.83
N ASP A 32 7.91 -2.90 3.44
CA ASP A 32 9.22 -2.91 4.08
C ASP A 32 9.91 -1.54 3.97
N ARG A 33 11.08 -1.46 4.60
CA ARG A 33 11.92 -0.27 4.59
C ARG A 33 12.34 0.15 3.18
N ALA A 34 12.80 -0.79 2.37
CA ALA A 34 13.40 -0.46 1.07
C ALA A 34 12.34 0.16 0.13
N THR A 35 11.16 -0.44 0.07
CA THR A 35 10.06 0.07 -0.75
C THR A 35 9.51 1.39 -0.21
N ALA A 36 9.44 1.55 1.11
CA ALA A 36 9.00 2.80 1.74
C ALA A 36 9.98 3.96 1.45
N GLU A 37 11.29 3.72 1.56
CA GLU A 37 12.32 4.71 1.22
C GLU A 37 12.28 5.10 -0.28
N LEU A 38 11.98 4.15 -1.18
CA LEU A 38 11.79 4.45 -2.61
C LEU A 38 10.55 5.33 -2.83
N ALA A 39 9.44 5.04 -2.17
CA ALA A 39 8.23 5.86 -2.26
C ALA A 39 8.47 7.29 -1.74
N GLU A 40 9.17 7.44 -0.62
CA GLU A 40 9.58 8.75 -0.07
C GLU A 40 10.49 9.52 -1.05
N ALA A 41 11.50 8.86 -1.61
CA ALA A 41 12.42 9.46 -2.57
C ALA A 41 11.74 9.87 -3.89
N ALA A 42 10.67 9.17 -4.25
CA ALA A 42 9.82 9.49 -5.40
C ALA A 42 8.72 10.51 -5.07
N GLU A 43 8.73 11.09 -3.87
CA GLU A 43 7.77 12.10 -3.40
C GLU A 43 6.30 11.61 -3.48
N ILE A 44 6.06 10.30 -3.28
CA ILE A 44 4.71 9.72 -3.24
C ILE A 44 4.01 10.21 -1.96
N PRO A 45 2.90 10.94 -2.08
CA PRO A 45 2.28 11.59 -0.91
C PRO A 45 1.62 10.61 0.07
N ALA A 46 1.25 9.41 -0.37
CA ALA A 46 0.66 8.41 0.52
C ALA A 46 1.11 6.99 0.16
N ILE A 47 1.36 6.20 1.20
CA ILE A 47 1.77 4.79 1.12
C ILE A 47 0.66 3.94 1.73
N LEU A 48 0.22 2.92 1.00
CA LEU A 48 -0.72 1.93 1.50
C LEU A 48 0.04 0.66 1.92
N VAL A 49 -0.06 0.29 3.19
CA VAL A 49 0.34 -1.06 3.62
C VAL A 49 -0.89 -1.94 3.46
N GLY A 50 -1.06 -2.45 2.22
CA GLY A 50 -2.22 -3.23 1.81
C GLY A 50 -2.13 -4.69 2.24
N ASP A 51 -3.27 -5.34 2.44
CA ASP A 51 -3.37 -6.79 2.70
C ASP A 51 -2.89 -7.63 1.50
N SER A 52 -2.73 -7.02 0.31
CA SER A 52 -2.03 -7.57 -0.84
C SER A 52 -0.60 -8.06 -0.50
N LEU A 53 -0.01 -7.61 0.62
CA LEU A 53 1.24 -8.15 1.14
C LEU A 53 1.20 -9.67 1.31
N ALA A 54 0.02 -10.24 1.63
CA ALA A 54 -0.17 -11.68 1.71
C ALA A 54 0.32 -12.39 0.45
N GLN A 55 -0.03 -11.84 -0.73
CA GLN A 55 0.28 -12.44 -2.01
C GLN A 55 1.68 -12.04 -2.51
N VAL A 56 1.99 -10.74 -2.49
CA VAL A 56 3.19 -10.22 -3.18
C VAL A 56 4.45 -10.20 -2.30
N ALA A 57 4.31 -10.31 -0.98
CA ALA A 57 5.44 -10.32 -0.05
C ALA A 57 5.56 -11.65 0.72
N LEU A 58 4.44 -12.27 1.12
CA LEU A 58 4.43 -13.49 1.92
C LEU A 58 4.15 -14.77 1.11
N GLY A 59 3.76 -14.65 -0.18
CA GLY A 59 3.57 -15.79 -1.08
C GLY A 59 2.30 -16.60 -0.83
N HIS A 60 1.32 -16.04 -0.13
CA HIS A 60 0.01 -16.67 0.03
C HIS A 60 -0.84 -16.53 -1.24
N GLU A 61 -1.81 -17.42 -1.41
CA GLU A 61 -2.72 -17.41 -2.56
C GLU A 61 -3.83 -16.34 -2.44
N SER A 62 -4.09 -15.84 -1.23
CA SER A 62 -5.21 -14.92 -0.96
C SER A 62 -4.85 -13.92 0.14
N THR A 63 -5.42 -12.70 0.04
CA THR A 63 -5.27 -11.62 1.04
C THR A 63 -5.87 -12.00 2.41
N VAL A 64 -6.84 -12.90 2.47
CA VAL A 64 -7.47 -13.36 3.73
C VAL A 64 -6.52 -14.15 4.65
N ARG A 65 -5.30 -14.45 4.19
CA ARG A 65 -4.32 -15.24 4.96
C ARG A 65 -3.50 -14.42 5.94
N VAL A 66 -3.55 -13.10 5.86
CA VAL A 66 -2.84 -12.24 6.83
C VAL A 66 -3.79 -11.76 7.91
N GLY A 67 -3.29 -11.69 9.12
CA GLY A 67 -3.99 -11.18 10.29
C GLY A 67 -3.41 -9.86 10.79
N MET A 68 -3.94 -9.40 11.93
CA MET A 68 -3.52 -8.13 12.55
C MET A 68 -2.03 -8.12 12.91
N SER A 69 -1.45 -9.24 13.36
CA SER A 69 -0.04 -9.30 13.79
C SER A 69 0.93 -9.02 12.63
N GLU A 70 0.70 -9.64 11.47
CA GLU A 70 1.49 -9.42 10.27
C GLU A 70 1.31 -7.99 9.76
N MET A 71 0.07 -7.52 9.69
CA MET A 71 -0.22 -6.17 9.24
C MET A 71 0.44 -5.12 10.15
N LEU A 72 0.34 -5.25 11.47
CA LEU A 72 1.00 -4.34 12.43
C LEU A 72 2.52 -4.34 12.26
N HIS A 73 3.13 -5.51 12.05
CA HIS A 73 4.57 -5.63 11.83
C HIS A 73 5.02 -4.82 10.60
N HIS A 74 4.34 -5.02 9.47
CA HIS A 74 4.66 -4.33 8.22
C HIS A 74 4.33 -2.82 8.27
N VAL A 75 3.18 -2.44 8.85
CA VAL A 75 2.82 -1.03 9.05
C VAL A 75 3.87 -0.30 9.88
N ALA A 76 4.29 -0.88 11.01
CA ALA A 76 5.31 -0.28 11.86
C ALA A 76 6.67 -0.17 11.14
N ALA A 77 7.04 -1.13 10.30
CA ALA A 77 8.27 -1.07 9.50
C ALA A 77 8.24 0.08 8.47
N VAL A 78 7.11 0.23 7.76
CA VAL A 78 6.90 1.31 6.78
C VAL A 78 6.86 2.67 7.47
N VAL A 79 6.15 2.80 8.59
CA VAL A 79 6.07 4.07 9.35
C VAL A 79 7.43 4.55 9.80
N ARG A 80 8.31 3.64 10.32
CA ARG A 80 9.67 4.00 10.71
C ARG A 80 10.55 4.46 9.55
N SER A 81 10.20 4.07 8.35
CA SER A 81 10.96 4.36 7.12
C SER A 81 10.38 5.51 6.29
N SER A 82 9.22 6.04 6.70
CA SER A 82 8.52 7.15 6.04
C SER A 82 8.54 8.40 6.92
N ARG A 83 8.82 9.56 6.32
CA ARG A 83 8.87 10.86 7.00
C ARG A 83 7.81 11.84 6.54
N THR A 84 7.50 11.82 5.25
CA THR A 84 6.62 12.78 4.56
C THR A 84 5.32 12.16 4.10
N SER A 85 5.32 10.91 3.68
CA SER A 85 4.13 10.23 3.17
C SER A 85 3.12 9.92 4.27
N LEU A 86 1.84 10.03 3.96
CA LEU A 86 0.77 9.45 4.77
C LEU A 86 0.84 7.93 4.69
N VAL A 87 1.00 7.25 5.81
CA VAL A 87 0.92 5.78 5.85
C VAL A 87 -0.50 5.36 6.19
N ILE A 88 -1.11 4.62 5.28
CA ILE A 88 -2.47 4.06 5.41
C ILE A 88 -2.32 2.57 5.73
N ALA A 89 -2.92 2.11 6.82
CA ALA A 89 -2.92 0.70 7.22
C ALA A 89 -4.22 0.03 6.73
N ASP A 90 -4.08 -1.06 6.00
CA ASP A 90 -5.22 -1.87 5.58
C ASP A 90 -5.70 -2.77 6.73
N MET A 91 -6.97 -2.70 7.06
CA MET A 91 -7.58 -3.57 8.08
C MET A 91 -7.79 -4.96 7.45
N PRO A 92 -7.13 -6.02 7.96
CA PRO A 92 -7.20 -7.34 7.34
C PRO A 92 -8.58 -7.98 7.52
N PHE A 93 -8.81 -9.05 6.76
CA PHE A 93 -10.05 -9.81 6.77
C PHE A 93 -10.53 -10.12 8.21
N LEU A 94 -11.81 -9.87 8.47
CA LEU A 94 -12.49 -10.03 9.76
C LEU A 94 -11.95 -9.17 10.92
N SER A 95 -11.10 -8.20 10.69
CA SER A 95 -10.61 -7.30 11.74
C SER A 95 -11.54 -6.13 12.05
N TYR A 96 -12.68 -6.02 11.35
CA TYR A 96 -13.67 -4.94 11.50
C TYR A 96 -15.13 -5.43 11.38
N VAL A 97 -15.41 -6.62 11.90
CA VAL A 97 -16.75 -7.25 11.85
C VAL A 97 -17.81 -6.52 12.68
N ASP A 98 -17.40 -5.77 13.68
CA ASP A 98 -18.23 -4.90 14.51
C ASP A 98 -17.43 -3.66 14.97
N VAL A 99 -18.15 -2.69 15.54
CA VAL A 99 -17.54 -1.40 15.95
C VAL A 99 -16.45 -1.58 17.02
N ALA A 100 -16.64 -2.47 17.99
CA ALA A 100 -15.68 -2.65 19.07
C ALA A 100 -14.37 -3.28 18.55
N THR A 101 -14.50 -4.32 17.72
CA THR A 101 -13.37 -4.97 17.04
C THR A 101 -12.65 -4.00 16.12
N ALA A 102 -13.39 -3.24 15.29
CA ALA A 102 -12.82 -2.25 14.40
C ALA A 102 -12.07 -1.14 15.17
N ALA A 103 -12.64 -0.60 16.24
CA ALA A 103 -12.01 0.44 17.06
C ALA A 103 -10.73 -0.06 17.73
N THR A 104 -10.74 -1.29 18.28
CA THR A 104 -9.56 -1.92 18.87
C THR A 104 -8.43 -2.05 17.87
N ASN A 105 -8.70 -2.60 16.69
CA ASN A 105 -7.72 -2.85 15.64
C ASN A 105 -7.23 -1.55 14.97
N ALA A 106 -8.12 -0.59 14.69
CA ALA A 106 -7.74 0.72 14.19
C ALA A 106 -6.84 1.46 15.18
N SER A 107 -7.14 1.40 16.48
CA SER A 107 -6.31 2.02 17.52
C SER A 107 -4.90 1.41 17.55
N ALA A 108 -4.77 0.10 17.35
CA ALA A 108 -3.47 -0.56 17.27
C ALA A 108 -2.66 -0.06 16.06
N PHE A 109 -3.28 0.12 14.89
CA PHE A 109 -2.60 0.69 13.73
C PHE A 109 -2.14 2.14 13.95
N LEU A 110 -2.99 2.99 14.52
CA LEU A 110 -2.66 4.40 14.70
C LEU A 110 -1.71 4.62 15.89
N ARG A 111 -2.05 4.07 17.06
CA ARG A 111 -1.31 4.30 18.31
C ARG A 111 -0.01 3.49 18.36
N ASP A 112 -0.06 2.18 18.05
CA ASP A 112 1.05 1.29 18.31
C ASP A 112 1.98 1.16 17.08
N ALA A 113 1.43 1.17 15.86
CA ALA A 113 2.22 1.14 14.63
C ALA A 113 2.50 2.52 14.01
N GLY A 114 1.73 3.57 14.39
CA GLY A 114 1.94 4.95 13.96
C GLY A 114 1.38 5.31 12.58
N ALA A 115 0.41 4.53 12.06
CA ALA A 115 -0.29 4.87 10.84
C ALA A 115 -1.08 6.18 10.96
N GLY A 116 -1.29 6.87 9.85
CA GLY A 116 -2.06 8.11 9.80
C GLY A 116 -3.53 7.93 9.40
N ALA A 117 -3.90 6.75 8.88
CA ALA A 117 -5.26 6.38 8.51
C ALA A 117 -5.40 4.86 8.43
N VAL A 118 -6.62 4.36 8.45
CA VAL A 118 -6.94 2.96 8.15
C VAL A 118 -7.74 2.84 6.86
N LYS A 119 -7.63 1.70 6.15
CA LYS A 119 -8.51 1.34 5.03
C LYS A 119 -9.34 0.12 5.44
N LEU A 120 -10.57 0.05 4.97
CA LEU A 120 -11.44 -1.11 5.09
C LEU A 120 -12.29 -1.31 3.83
N GLU A 121 -12.66 -2.56 3.56
CA GLU A 121 -13.43 -2.97 2.39
C GLU A 121 -14.90 -3.15 2.72
N GLY A 122 -15.77 -2.79 1.76
CA GLY A 122 -17.22 -2.95 1.81
C GLY A 122 -17.95 -1.66 1.48
N GLY A 123 -19.26 -1.79 1.24
CA GLY A 123 -20.13 -0.70 0.83
C GLY A 123 -20.93 -0.08 1.98
N ALA A 124 -22.21 0.16 1.70
CA ALA A 124 -23.12 0.81 2.65
C ALA A 124 -23.26 0.04 3.98
N GLU A 125 -23.07 -1.26 3.98
CA GLU A 125 -23.08 -2.11 5.19
C GLU A 125 -21.96 -1.76 6.16
N MET A 126 -20.86 -1.16 5.69
CA MET A 126 -19.74 -0.72 6.52
C MET A 126 -19.93 0.71 7.07
N ALA A 127 -20.92 1.45 6.60
CA ALA A 127 -21.16 2.83 7.02
C ALA A 127 -21.28 3.02 8.55
N PRO A 128 -21.92 2.11 9.33
CA PRO A 128 -21.97 2.23 10.80
C PRO A 128 -20.56 2.14 11.44
N ILE A 129 -19.71 1.25 10.94
CA ILE A 129 -18.33 1.07 11.43
C ILE A 129 -17.48 2.28 11.07
N VAL A 130 -17.54 2.73 9.81
CA VAL A 130 -16.84 3.94 9.34
C VAL A 130 -17.22 5.15 10.19
N ARG A 131 -18.51 5.38 10.42
CA ARG A 131 -19.02 6.49 11.24
C ARG A 131 -18.44 6.43 12.66
N ALA A 132 -18.51 5.29 13.31
CA ALA A 132 -18.03 5.13 14.69
C ALA A 132 -16.52 5.39 14.81
N LEU A 133 -15.72 4.90 13.84
CA LEU A 133 -14.27 5.16 13.78
C LEU A 133 -13.99 6.66 13.56
N VAL A 134 -14.66 7.30 12.61
CA VAL A 134 -14.49 8.71 12.28
C VAL A 134 -14.90 9.62 13.46
N GLU A 135 -16.02 9.35 14.10
CA GLU A 135 -16.47 10.08 15.30
C GLU A 135 -15.50 9.92 16.48
N SER A 136 -14.74 8.83 16.51
CA SER A 136 -13.66 8.58 17.46
C SER A 136 -12.32 9.22 17.06
N GLY A 137 -12.26 9.94 15.92
CA GLY A 137 -11.08 10.65 15.44
C GLY A 137 -10.16 9.80 14.56
N VAL A 138 -10.57 8.62 14.10
CA VAL A 138 -9.80 7.76 13.20
C VAL A 138 -10.06 8.16 11.74
N PRO A 139 -9.06 8.59 10.95
CA PRO A 139 -9.22 8.80 9.52
C PRO A 139 -9.44 7.46 8.80
N VAL A 140 -10.54 7.33 8.06
CA VAL A 140 -10.92 6.09 7.37
C VAL A 140 -10.93 6.30 5.86
N ILE A 141 -10.33 5.37 5.13
CA ILE A 141 -10.41 5.22 3.68
C ILE A 141 -11.35 4.05 3.38
N GLY A 142 -12.43 4.28 2.67
CA GLY A 142 -13.33 3.21 2.22
C GLY A 142 -12.77 2.51 0.97
N HIS A 143 -13.30 1.31 0.66
CA HIS A 143 -12.92 0.59 -0.54
C HIS A 143 -14.14 -0.12 -1.15
N VAL A 144 -14.47 0.24 -2.39
CA VAL A 144 -15.60 -0.31 -3.14
C VAL A 144 -15.16 -0.85 -4.50
N GLY A 145 -16.00 -1.64 -5.13
CA GLY A 145 -15.73 -2.32 -6.39
C GLY A 145 -15.35 -3.78 -6.14
N PHE A 146 -14.24 -4.23 -6.70
CA PHE A 146 -13.68 -5.52 -6.31
C PHE A 146 -13.04 -5.38 -4.92
N THR A 147 -13.44 -6.23 -4.00
CA THR A 147 -12.94 -6.29 -2.63
C THR A 147 -12.25 -7.64 -2.43
N PRO A 148 -10.90 -7.69 -2.46
CA PRO A 148 -10.14 -8.96 -2.35
C PRO A 148 -10.49 -9.81 -1.12
N GLN A 149 -10.84 -9.19 -0.01
CA GLN A 149 -11.23 -9.89 1.22
C GLN A 149 -12.55 -10.66 1.07
N SER A 150 -13.41 -10.27 0.13
CA SER A 150 -14.64 -10.98 -0.23
C SER A 150 -14.44 -12.05 -1.30
N ALA A 151 -13.19 -12.29 -1.75
CA ALA A 151 -12.89 -13.22 -2.85
C ALA A 151 -13.30 -14.67 -2.58
N LEU A 152 -13.41 -15.09 -1.32
CA LEU A 152 -13.95 -16.41 -0.96
C LEU A 152 -15.42 -16.59 -1.37
N GLN A 153 -16.16 -15.51 -1.56
CA GLN A 153 -17.54 -15.51 -2.05
C GLN A 153 -17.61 -15.36 -3.60
N GLN A 154 -16.47 -15.11 -4.25
CA GLN A 154 -16.38 -14.86 -5.67
C GLN A 154 -15.37 -15.82 -6.30
N ASP A 155 -15.73 -16.49 -7.37
CA ASP A 155 -14.85 -17.49 -8.03
C ASP A 155 -13.53 -16.90 -8.56
N ARG A 156 -13.48 -15.61 -8.88
CA ARG A 156 -12.31 -14.90 -9.44
C ARG A 156 -12.43 -13.39 -9.26
N ALA A 157 -11.28 -12.70 -9.26
CA ALA A 157 -11.24 -11.25 -9.42
C ALA A 157 -11.92 -10.84 -10.73
N ARG A 158 -13.02 -10.12 -10.64
CA ARG A 158 -13.81 -9.65 -11.79
C ARG A 158 -14.13 -8.16 -11.63
N ALA A 159 -14.17 -7.46 -12.76
CA ALA A 159 -14.66 -6.09 -12.76
C ALA A 159 -16.12 -6.04 -12.30
N GLN A 160 -16.36 -5.18 -11.30
CA GLN A 160 -17.66 -4.96 -10.67
C GLN A 160 -18.41 -3.80 -11.36
N GLY A 161 -19.71 -3.72 -11.15
CA GLY A 161 -20.51 -2.60 -11.66
C GLY A 161 -20.70 -2.58 -13.18
N LYS A 162 -20.65 -3.74 -13.87
CA LYS A 162 -20.87 -3.82 -15.34
C LYS A 162 -22.33 -3.70 -15.73
N GLU A 163 -23.22 -4.11 -14.85
CA GLU A 163 -24.66 -4.04 -15.08
C GLU A 163 -25.26 -2.80 -14.42
N PRO A 164 -26.31 -2.18 -14.98
CA PRO A 164 -26.87 -0.94 -14.46
C PRO A 164 -27.24 -0.99 -12.99
N ALA A 165 -27.83 -2.07 -12.51
CA ALA A 165 -28.21 -2.23 -11.11
C ALA A 165 -26.96 -2.31 -10.19
N ALA A 166 -25.94 -3.08 -10.60
CA ALA A 166 -24.68 -3.16 -9.85
C ALA A 166 -23.92 -1.83 -9.86
N ALA A 167 -23.94 -1.09 -10.98
CA ALA A 167 -23.34 0.24 -11.05
C ALA A 167 -24.05 1.24 -10.10
N ALA A 168 -25.38 1.22 -10.05
CA ALA A 168 -26.16 2.04 -9.12
C ALA A 168 -25.87 1.66 -7.66
N GLY A 169 -25.71 0.37 -7.35
CA GLY A 169 -25.30 -0.12 -6.04
C GLY A 169 -23.95 0.44 -5.60
N LEU A 170 -22.92 0.32 -6.45
CA LEU A 170 -21.59 0.83 -6.16
C LEU A 170 -21.54 2.36 -5.95
N LEU A 171 -22.34 3.11 -6.70
CA LEU A 171 -22.49 4.55 -6.47
C LEU A 171 -23.15 4.83 -5.11
N ALA A 172 -24.19 4.08 -4.75
CA ALA A 172 -24.85 4.20 -3.45
C ALA A 172 -23.89 3.85 -2.30
N ASP A 173 -23.09 2.80 -2.45
CA ASP A 173 -22.06 2.39 -1.49
C ASP A 173 -21.05 3.50 -1.24
N ALA A 174 -20.47 4.07 -2.31
CA ALA A 174 -19.51 5.16 -2.19
C ALA A 174 -20.11 6.41 -1.52
N LEU A 175 -21.35 6.76 -1.84
CA LEU A 175 -22.07 7.87 -1.20
C LEU A 175 -22.35 7.59 0.27
N ALA A 176 -22.72 6.36 0.64
CA ALA A 176 -22.98 5.97 2.03
C ALA A 176 -21.70 6.06 2.88
N LEU A 177 -20.56 5.60 2.35
CA LEU A 177 -19.27 5.71 3.03
C LEU A 177 -18.84 7.17 3.20
N GLN A 178 -19.02 8.02 2.18
CA GLN A 178 -18.78 9.46 2.31
C GLN A 178 -19.69 10.08 3.39
N ALA A 179 -20.98 9.77 3.39
CA ALA A 179 -21.91 10.26 4.40
C ALA A 179 -21.59 9.76 5.82
N ALA A 180 -20.90 8.64 5.94
CA ALA A 180 -20.37 8.12 7.19
C ALA A 180 -19.06 8.83 7.63
N GLY A 181 -18.48 9.69 6.79
CA GLY A 181 -17.30 10.49 7.10
C GLY A 181 -15.97 9.90 6.57
N ALA A 182 -16.01 8.92 5.66
CA ALA A 182 -14.79 8.45 5.00
C ALA A 182 -14.00 9.61 4.39
N ALA A 183 -12.69 9.62 4.57
CA ALA A 183 -11.82 10.69 4.08
C ALA A 183 -11.43 10.54 2.61
N ALA A 184 -11.50 9.33 2.05
CA ALA A 184 -11.32 9.00 0.64
C ALA A 184 -11.94 7.63 0.34
N ILE A 185 -12.11 7.31 -0.94
CA ILE A 185 -12.62 6.00 -1.38
C ILE A 185 -11.66 5.39 -2.40
N VAL A 186 -11.20 4.18 -2.15
CA VAL A 186 -10.56 3.33 -3.16
C VAL A 186 -11.64 2.74 -4.05
N ILE A 187 -11.41 2.76 -5.36
CA ILE A 187 -12.31 2.20 -6.38
C ILE A 187 -11.50 1.17 -7.18
N GLU A 188 -11.82 -0.11 -7.02
CA GLU A 188 -11.05 -1.19 -7.64
C GLU A 188 -11.85 -1.95 -8.69
N LEU A 189 -11.21 -2.17 -9.86
CA LEU A 189 -11.73 -3.01 -10.96
C LEU A 189 -13.19 -2.71 -11.33
N VAL A 190 -13.48 -1.44 -11.62
CA VAL A 190 -14.78 -1.00 -12.14
C VAL A 190 -14.62 -0.36 -13.51
N PRO A 191 -15.66 -0.29 -14.35
CA PRO A 191 -15.62 0.45 -15.62
C PRO A 191 -15.20 1.91 -15.42
N ALA A 192 -14.37 2.44 -16.31
CA ALA A 192 -13.80 3.78 -16.20
C ALA A 192 -14.89 4.88 -16.15
N GLU A 193 -15.99 4.68 -16.87
CA GLU A 193 -17.14 5.59 -16.91
C GLU A 193 -17.88 5.60 -15.55
N LEU A 194 -17.99 4.44 -14.89
CA LEU A 194 -18.57 4.35 -13.55
C LEU A 194 -17.68 5.02 -12.52
N ALA A 195 -16.37 4.79 -12.56
CA ALA A 195 -15.42 5.47 -11.68
C ALA A 195 -15.44 7.00 -11.89
N ALA A 196 -15.58 7.47 -13.13
CA ALA A 196 -15.74 8.88 -13.46
C ALA A 196 -17.04 9.46 -12.83
N LEU A 197 -18.15 8.73 -12.96
CA LEU A 197 -19.42 9.12 -12.35
C LEU A 197 -19.31 9.19 -10.81
N ILE A 198 -18.77 8.17 -10.17
CA ILE A 198 -18.55 8.13 -8.71
C ILE A 198 -17.67 9.32 -8.29
N THR A 199 -16.55 9.56 -8.98
CA THR A 199 -15.64 10.68 -8.70
C THR A 199 -16.34 12.04 -8.80
N ALA A 200 -17.21 12.23 -9.80
CA ALA A 200 -17.97 13.47 -9.97
C ALA A 200 -19.06 13.68 -8.90
N ARG A 201 -19.57 12.61 -8.30
CA ARG A 201 -20.62 12.67 -7.27
C ARG A 201 -20.08 12.80 -5.85
N LEU A 202 -18.84 12.39 -5.61
CA LEU A 202 -18.21 12.50 -4.31
C LEU A 202 -17.54 13.87 -4.13
N THR A 203 -17.50 14.35 -2.90
CA THR A 203 -16.75 15.55 -2.49
C THR A 203 -15.43 15.22 -1.83
N ILE A 204 -15.14 13.94 -1.61
CA ILE A 204 -13.88 13.41 -1.09
C ILE A 204 -13.04 12.80 -2.21
N PRO A 205 -11.71 12.63 -2.02
CA PRO A 205 -10.84 11.99 -3.01
C PRO A 205 -11.28 10.57 -3.37
N THR A 206 -11.21 10.24 -4.65
CA THR A 206 -11.27 8.86 -5.15
C THR A 206 -9.89 8.40 -5.57
N ILE A 207 -9.56 7.14 -5.28
CA ILE A 207 -8.27 6.52 -5.55
C ILE A 207 -8.53 5.27 -6.40
N GLY A 208 -8.13 5.30 -7.67
CA GLY A 208 -8.42 4.22 -8.61
C GLY A 208 -7.33 3.15 -8.61
N ILE A 209 -7.73 1.89 -8.80
CA ILE A 209 -6.88 0.79 -9.23
C ILE A 209 -7.66 -0.08 -10.21
N GLY A 210 -7.23 -0.12 -11.47
CA GLY A 210 -8.02 -0.78 -12.52
C GLY A 210 -9.39 -0.14 -12.78
N ALA A 211 -9.55 1.16 -12.47
CA ALA A 211 -10.81 1.91 -12.55
C ALA A 211 -10.73 3.08 -13.57
N GLY A 212 -9.75 3.06 -14.47
CA GLY A 212 -9.55 4.11 -15.47
C GLY A 212 -8.94 5.40 -14.90
N PRO A 213 -8.82 6.45 -15.75
CA PRO A 213 -7.97 7.61 -15.44
C PRO A 213 -8.68 8.74 -14.69
N HIS A 214 -9.96 8.60 -14.32
CA HIS A 214 -10.78 9.75 -13.88
C HIS A 214 -10.84 9.95 -12.37
N CYS A 215 -10.27 9.04 -11.57
CA CYS A 215 -10.15 9.22 -10.12
C CYS A 215 -9.18 10.36 -9.76
N SER A 216 -9.33 10.92 -8.57
CA SER A 216 -8.46 11.98 -8.04
C SER A 216 -7.02 11.51 -7.87
N GLY A 217 -6.83 10.24 -7.47
CA GLY A 217 -5.54 9.58 -7.36
C GLY A 217 -5.56 8.18 -7.95
N GLN A 218 -4.37 7.55 -8.00
CA GLN A 218 -4.20 6.15 -8.41
C GLN A 218 -3.32 5.43 -7.39
N VAL A 219 -3.66 4.20 -7.05
CA VAL A 219 -2.80 3.33 -6.24
C VAL A 219 -2.31 2.16 -7.09
N GLN A 220 -1.05 1.77 -6.88
CA GLN A 220 -0.47 0.57 -7.51
C GLN A 220 0.27 -0.28 -6.49
N VAL A 221 0.27 -1.59 -6.73
CA VAL A 221 1.05 -2.56 -5.97
C VAL A 221 2.50 -2.47 -6.43
N ALA A 222 3.42 -2.06 -5.54
CA ALA A 222 4.80 -1.76 -5.91
C ALA A 222 5.53 -2.92 -6.62
N PRO A 223 5.44 -4.19 -6.15
CA PRO A 223 6.03 -5.31 -6.87
C PRO A 223 5.54 -5.49 -8.29
N ASP A 224 4.25 -5.25 -8.56
CA ASP A 224 3.67 -5.33 -9.90
C ASP A 224 4.13 -4.17 -10.78
N LEU A 225 4.07 -2.94 -10.25
CA LEU A 225 4.48 -1.72 -10.95
C LEU A 225 5.95 -1.76 -11.37
N LEU A 226 6.80 -2.27 -10.48
CA LEU A 226 8.26 -2.28 -10.64
C LEU A 226 8.80 -3.57 -11.26
N GLY A 227 7.95 -4.55 -11.56
CA GLY A 227 8.34 -5.81 -12.16
C GLY A 227 9.27 -6.64 -11.28
N LEU A 228 8.95 -6.77 -9.98
CA LEU A 228 9.74 -7.55 -9.02
C LEU A 228 9.37 -9.03 -9.01
N LEU A 229 8.11 -9.37 -9.33
CA LEU A 229 7.60 -10.73 -9.26
C LEU A 229 7.81 -11.48 -10.58
N SER A 230 7.79 -12.82 -10.50
CA SER A 230 7.75 -13.69 -11.68
C SER A 230 6.31 -13.78 -12.23
N GLY A 231 6.19 -13.82 -13.54
CA GLY A 231 4.89 -13.92 -14.21
C GLY A 231 4.36 -12.57 -14.71
N PRO A 232 3.21 -12.57 -15.39
CA PRO A 232 2.61 -11.35 -15.91
C PRO A 232 2.02 -10.51 -14.79
N ALA A 233 2.38 -9.23 -14.75
CA ALA A 233 1.73 -8.26 -13.89
C ALA A 233 0.25 -8.09 -14.28
N PRO A 234 -0.63 -7.72 -13.33
CA PRO A 234 -2.00 -7.36 -13.64
C PRO A 234 -2.06 -6.28 -14.73
N ARG A 235 -3.00 -6.41 -15.68
CA ARG A 235 -3.10 -5.48 -16.81
C ARG A 235 -3.13 -3.99 -16.42
N HIS A 236 -3.68 -3.68 -15.25
CA HIS A 236 -3.79 -2.30 -14.76
C HIS A 236 -2.52 -1.77 -14.12
N ALA A 237 -1.51 -2.61 -13.84
CA ALA A 237 -0.27 -2.17 -13.19
C ALA A 237 0.67 -1.37 -14.11
N GLY A 238 0.61 -1.58 -15.42
CA GLY A 238 1.28 -0.75 -16.43
C GLY A 238 2.78 -0.99 -16.65
N GLY A 239 3.50 -1.68 -15.78
CA GLY A 239 4.92 -2.06 -15.95
C GLY A 239 5.87 -0.87 -16.19
N TYR A 240 6.33 -0.24 -15.11
CA TYR A 240 7.23 0.92 -15.18
C TYR A 240 8.72 0.57 -15.02
N ALA A 241 9.03 -0.67 -14.61
CA ALA A 241 10.40 -1.17 -14.47
C ALA A 241 10.47 -2.69 -14.63
N THR A 242 11.69 -3.24 -14.71
CA THR A 242 12.00 -4.68 -14.78
C THR A 242 13.04 -5.04 -13.70
N LEU A 243 12.76 -4.68 -12.45
CA LEU A 243 13.74 -4.80 -11.36
C LEU A 243 14.12 -6.26 -11.10
N ARG A 244 13.21 -7.21 -11.33
CA ARG A 244 13.52 -8.64 -11.20
C ARG A 244 14.64 -9.07 -12.14
N ASP A 245 14.63 -8.64 -13.41
CA ASP A 245 15.63 -9.02 -14.38
C ASP A 245 17.00 -8.42 -14.02
N GLN A 246 17.01 -7.17 -13.56
CA GLN A 246 18.23 -6.50 -13.09
C GLN A 246 18.81 -7.19 -11.85
N ALA A 247 17.97 -7.54 -10.87
CA ALA A 247 18.37 -8.27 -9.68
C ALA A 247 18.91 -9.65 -10.02
N LEU A 248 18.23 -10.39 -10.91
CA LEU A 248 18.66 -11.72 -11.36
C LEU A 248 20.02 -11.67 -12.07
N ALA A 249 20.25 -10.69 -12.96
CA ALA A 249 21.52 -10.49 -13.61
C ALA A 249 22.65 -10.20 -12.61
N GLY A 250 22.39 -9.34 -11.60
CA GLY A 250 23.33 -9.05 -10.52
C GLY A 250 23.69 -10.29 -9.69
N LEU A 251 22.69 -11.04 -9.26
CA LEU A 251 22.89 -12.27 -8.48
C LEU A 251 23.63 -13.36 -9.28
N THR A 252 23.31 -13.50 -10.57
CA THR A 252 23.98 -14.46 -11.46
C THR A 252 25.46 -14.12 -11.61
N ARG A 253 25.79 -12.85 -11.81
CA ARG A 253 27.19 -12.38 -11.88
C ARG A 253 27.90 -12.61 -10.55
N TRP A 254 27.34 -12.20 -9.42
CA TRP A 254 27.91 -12.41 -8.10
C TRP A 254 28.19 -13.90 -7.83
N ARG A 255 27.23 -14.78 -8.15
CA ARG A 255 27.43 -16.24 -8.02
C ARG A 255 28.61 -16.74 -8.86
N ALA A 256 28.76 -16.23 -10.10
CA ALA A 256 29.90 -16.61 -10.97
C ALA A 256 31.26 -16.13 -10.40
N ASP A 257 31.31 -14.91 -9.89
CA ASP A 257 32.50 -14.32 -9.26
C ASP A 257 32.92 -15.11 -8.02
N VAL A 258 31.98 -15.54 -7.18
CA VAL A 258 32.27 -16.43 -6.05
C VAL A 258 32.82 -17.78 -6.51
N ALA A 259 32.18 -18.37 -7.53
CA ALA A 259 32.66 -19.67 -8.06
C ALA A 259 34.04 -19.59 -8.71
N ALA A 260 34.38 -18.46 -9.32
CA ALA A 260 35.68 -18.19 -9.91
C ALA A 260 36.77 -17.75 -8.89
N GLY A 261 36.42 -17.53 -7.60
CA GLY A 261 37.30 -17.00 -6.58
C GLY A 261 37.71 -15.54 -6.78
N THR A 262 36.97 -14.78 -7.62
CA THR A 262 37.20 -13.34 -7.85
C THR A 262 36.48 -12.44 -6.85
N PHE A 263 35.53 -13.00 -6.12
CA PHE A 263 34.82 -12.35 -5.00
C PHE A 263 34.95 -13.20 -3.72
N PRO A 264 35.30 -12.62 -2.53
CA PRO A 264 35.66 -11.21 -2.33
C PRO A 264 37.06 -10.89 -2.87
N SER A 265 37.25 -9.66 -3.36
CA SER A 265 38.57 -9.14 -3.68
C SER A 265 39.24 -8.51 -2.44
N THR A 266 40.47 -7.99 -2.60
CA THR A 266 41.12 -7.25 -1.51
C THR A 266 40.35 -6.05 -1.02
N ALA A 267 39.52 -5.45 -1.89
CA ALA A 267 38.65 -4.29 -1.54
C ALA A 267 37.54 -4.66 -0.55
N GLN A 268 37.06 -5.91 -0.56
CA GLN A 268 36.05 -6.43 0.38
C GLN A 268 36.68 -7.22 1.54
N SER A 269 38.02 -7.29 1.63
CA SER A 269 38.73 -8.10 2.61
C SER A 269 39.37 -7.24 3.69
N LEU A 270 39.40 -7.73 4.91
CA LEU A 270 40.22 -7.15 5.98
C LEU A 270 41.65 -7.59 5.84
N THR A 271 42.57 -6.63 5.89
CA THR A 271 44.02 -6.91 5.80
C THR A 271 44.61 -7.02 7.21
N ALA A 272 45.32 -8.09 7.47
CA ALA A 272 46.05 -8.28 8.73
C ALA A 272 47.15 -7.21 8.93
N SER A 273 47.33 -6.75 10.16
CA SER A 273 48.48 -5.91 10.53
C SER A 273 49.80 -6.69 10.32
N GLU A 274 50.89 -5.95 10.18
CA GLU A 274 52.21 -6.59 10.06
C GLU A 274 52.51 -7.52 11.25
N LYS A 275 52.17 -7.12 12.46
CA LYS A 275 52.32 -7.93 13.68
C LYS A 275 51.53 -9.24 13.59
N LEU A 276 50.28 -9.17 13.09
CA LEU A 276 49.45 -10.36 12.94
C LEU A 276 49.95 -11.26 11.82
N ARG A 277 50.41 -10.70 10.69
CA ARG A 277 51.01 -11.48 9.59
C ARG A 277 52.25 -12.22 10.04
N ALA A 278 53.17 -11.57 10.83
CA ALA A 278 54.35 -12.20 11.38
C ALA A 278 54.00 -13.36 12.35
N ALA A 279 52.98 -13.17 13.20
CA ALA A 279 52.51 -14.22 14.11
C ALA A 279 51.91 -15.42 13.36
N LEU A 280 51.08 -15.15 12.32
CA LEU A 280 50.47 -16.22 11.48
C LEU A 280 51.50 -17.01 10.69
N ALA A 281 52.63 -16.39 10.28
CA ALA A 281 53.68 -17.06 9.58
C ALA A 281 54.54 -18.01 10.49
N SER A 282 54.37 -17.87 11.81
CA SER A 282 55.07 -18.72 12.82
C SER A 282 54.18 -19.82 13.41
N MET A 283 52.90 -19.90 13.03
CA MET A 283 51.92 -20.94 13.39
C MET A 283 51.92 -22.07 12.35
#